data_ba8119bdbc493ac0416c49b909fca834
#
_entry.id   ba8119bdbc493ac0416c49b909fca834
#
_cell.length_a   1.000
_cell.length_b   1.000
_cell.length_c   1.000
_cell.angle_alpha   90.00
_cell.angle_beta   90.00
_cell.angle_gamma   90.00
#
_symmetry.space_group_name_H-M   'P 1'
#
loop_
_entity.id
_entity.type
_entity.pdbx_description
1 polymer ?
#
loop_
_entity_poly.entity_id
_entity_poly.type
_entity_poly.pdbx_seq_one_letter_code
_entity_poly.pdbx_strand_id
1 'polypeptide(L)'
;MRATANQAVADEGVPEVVGREEHIAPAPRISVQAFCETVETAAAIQAAGEDRRLAKAHLRIQMGGLIAAVEAYQNSPTPNVIMLESESRGDDLIGGLDKLAQFCDAGTRVIVIGRLNDVGLYRELVRRGVSEYLVTPVGALDVVRAVCGLFSAPDAKPVGRVIAVVGAKGGVGASTIAHNIAFAAARDLMLDAVVTDLDLAFGTAGLDFNQDPSQGIAEAVFSPDRIDNAFIDRLLAKCTDHLSLLAAPATLERVYDFGADAFDSIVDTLRASVPCIVLDVPHQWSGWIKQTLIAADDILIVAAPDLANLRNAKNLYDLLKAARPNDHRPLYCLNQVGVPKRPEIKAADFAKALEDEPVAIIPFEPQVFGAAANNGQMIAEVAAGHRTAEMFRAMAQQLTGRAEPKKQGTGMLPLLEKLWQQL
;
A
#
# COMPACT_ATOMS: atom_id res chain seq x y z
N MET A 1 14.77 62.46 -10.81
CA MET A 1 13.73 61.74 -10.08
C MET A 1 13.61 60.36 -10.70
N ARG A 2 14.19 59.36 -10.10
CA ARG A 2 14.10 57.95 -10.51
C ARG A 2 13.17 57.26 -9.54
N ALA A 3 12.06 56.71 -9.98
CA ALA A 3 11.15 55.90 -9.24
C ALA A 3 11.63 54.45 -9.32
N THR A 4 11.97 53.85 -8.22
CA THR A 4 12.29 52.45 -8.03
C THR A 4 10.98 51.66 -7.89
N ALA A 5 10.72 50.78 -8.86
CA ALA A 5 9.65 49.79 -8.75
C ALA A 5 10.13 48.61 -7.87
N ASN A 6 9.44 48.41 -6.78
CA ASN A 6 9.61 47.28 -5.86
C ASN A 6 8.77 46.13 -6.41
N GLN A 7 9.41 45.08 -6.96
CA GLN A 7 8.74 43.83 -7.32
C GLN A 7 8.61 42.99 -6.05
N ALA A 8 7.38 42.85 -5.59
CA ALA A 8 7.02 41.84 -4.57
C ALA A 8 7.14 40.43 -5.19
N VAL A 9 8.08 39.65 -4.67
CA VAL A 9 8.17 38.22 -4.93
C VAL A 9 7.01 37.57 -4.17
N ALA A 10 6.07 36.98 -4.90
CA ALA A 10 5.01 36.16 -4.32
C ALA A 10 5.65 34.91 -3.70
N ASP A 11 5.42 34.76 -2.43
CA ASP A 11 5.75 33.58 -1.63
C ASP A 11 4.85 32.42 -2.13
N GLU A 12 5.37 31.56 -3.00
CA GLU A 12 4.70 30.34 -3.40
C GLU A 12 4.74 29.37 -2.22
N GLY A 13 3.61 29.33 -1.50
CA GLY A 13 3.42 28.46 -0.36
C GLY A 13 3.74 27.01 -0.70
N VAL A 14 4.64 26.42 0.08
CA VAL A 14 4.92 24.99 0.10
C VAL A 14 3.58 24.27 0.31
N PRO A 15 3.18 23.32 -0.56
CA PRO A 15 1.92 22.60 -0.38
C PRO A 15 1.96 21.88 0.96
N GLU A 16 0.97 22.16 1.80
CA GLU A 16 0.73 21.53 3.07
C GLU A 16 0.66 20.00 2.83
N VAL A 17 1.55 19.25 3.43
CA VAL A 17 1.53 17.78 3.39
C VAL A 17 0.25 17.36 4.10
N VAL A 18 -0.80 17.11 3.32
CA VAL A 18 -2.04 16.52 3.82
C VAL A 18 -1.65 15.23 4.55
N GLY A 19 -1.91 15.20 5.86
CA GLY A 19 -1.58 14.07 6.72
C GLY A 19 -2.12 12.78 6.11
N ARG A 20 -1.20 11.91 5.69
CA ARG A 20 -1.59 10.58 5.18
C ARG A 20 -2.19 9.78 6.30
N GLU A 21 -3.34 9.20 6.04
CA GLU A 21 -3.97 8.24 6.94
C GLU A 21 -3.01 7.10 7.25
N GLU A 22 -3.11 6.59 8.48
CA GLU A 22 -2.32 5.49 9.00
C GLU A 22 -2.44 4.25 8.09
N HIS A 23 -1.30 3.65 7.73
CA HIS A 23 -1.28 2.45 6.90
C HIS A 23 -1.87 1.27 7.69
N ILE A 24 -3.05 0.79 7.26
CA ILE A 24 -3.74 -0.35 7.86
C ILE A 24 -3.34 -1.62 7.10
N ALA A 25 -2.60 -2.49 7.76
CA ALA A 25 -2.23 -3.79 7.22
C ALA A 25 -3.45 -4.69 7.02
N PRO A 26 -3.53 -5.48 5.93
CA PRO A 26 -4.61 -6.43 5.72
C PRO A 26 -4.69 -7.49 6.83
N ALA A 27 -5.92 -7.91 7.18
CA ALA A 27 -6.14 -9.00 8.10
C ALA A 27 -5.70 -10.35 7.49
N PRO A 28 -5.18 -11.28 8.30
CA PRO A 28 -4.90 -12.64 7.85
C PRO A 28 -6.20 -13.40 7.54
N ARG A 29 -6.08 -14.66 7.12
CA ARG A 29 -7.27 -15.52 6.94
C ARG A 29 -7.90 -15.81 8.29
N ILE A 30 -9.07 -15.23 8.53
CA ILE A 30 -9.82 -15.30 9.80
C ILE A 30 -11.31 -15.49 9.56
N SER A 31 -12.00 -15.99 10.59
CA SER A 31 -13.46 -15.97 10.66
C SER A 31 -13.92 -14.83 11.58
N VAL A 32 -14.88 -14.05 11.12
CA VAL A 32 -15.49 -12.93 11.86
C VAL A 32 -17.00 -13.16 11.91
N GLN A 33 -17.60 -13.12 13.09
CA GLN A 33 -19.05 -13.13 13.23
C GLN A 33 -19.51 -11.90 13.99
N ALA A 34 -20.41 -11.15 13.38
CA ALA A 34 -21.01 -9.95 13.93
C ALA A 34 -22.46 -10.21 14.36
N PHE A 35 -22.82 -9.72 15.55
CA PHE A 35 -24.18 -9.73 16.07
C PHE A 35 -24.61 -8.29 16.26
N CYS A 36 -25.54 -7.84 15.40
CA CYS A 36 -25.98 -6.46 15.35
C CYS A 36 -27.36 -6.29 15.98
N GLU A 37 -27.63 -5.12 16.57
CA GLU A 37 -28.93 -4.70 17.02
C GLU A 37 -29.60 -3.75 16.01
N THR A 38 -28.78 -2.98 15.26
CA THR A 38 -29.25 -2.00 14.27
C THR A 38 -28.88 -2.39 12.85
N VAL A 39 -29.72 -1.96 11.88
CA VAL A 39 -29.47 -2.18 10.45
C VAL A 39 -28.28 -1.33 9.98
N GLU A 40 -28.12 -0.15 10.57
CA GLU A 40 -27.03 0.79 10.26
C GLU A 40 -25.66 0.18 10.56
N THR A 41 -25.49 -0.41 11.75
CA THR A 41 -24.25 -1.10 12.13
C THR A 41 -24.01 -2.34 11.25
N ALA A 42 -25.07 -3.12 10.99
CA ALA A 42 -24.97 -4.27 10.08
C ALA A 42 -24.51 -3.85 8.67
N ALA A 43 -25.03 -2.75 8.14
CA ALA A 43 -24.63 -2.21 6.84
C ALA A 43 -23.17 -1.72 6.82
N ALA A 44 -22.71 -1.07 7.89
CA ALA A 44 -21.32 -0.63 8.02
C ALA A 44 -20.36 -1.82 8.08
N ILE A 45 -20.70 -2.88 8.82
CA ILE A 45 -19.90 -4.10 8.90
C ILE A 45 -19.92 -4.85 7.56
N GLN A 46 -21.04 -4.90 6.86
CA GLN A 46 -21.13 -5.49 5.52
C GLN A 46 -20.22 -4.75 4.53
N ALA A 47 -20.28 -3.41 4.54
CA ALA A 47 -19.40 -2.59 3.69
C ALA A 47 -17.91 -2.75 4.06
N ALA A 48 -17.59 -2.95 5.32
CA ALA A 48 -16.23 -3.27 5.76
C ALA A 48 -15.76 -4.64 5.22
N GLY A 49 -16.65 -5.63 5.14
CA GLY A 49 -16.36 -6.96 4.58
C GLY A 49 -16.01 -6.93 3.08
N GLU A 50 -16.43 -5.89 2.36
CA GLU A 50 -16.09 -5.66 0.95
C GLU A 50 -14.73 -4.95 0.77
N ASP A 51 -14.12 -4.47 1.85
CA ASP A 51 -12.81 -3.83 1.81
C ASP A 51 -11.69 -4.85 1.54
N ARG A 52 -10.74 -4.48 0.68
CA ARG A 52 -9.60 -5.34 0.29
C ARG A 52 -8.79 -5.85 1.49
N ARG A 53 -8.73 -5.08 2.58
CA ARG A 53 -7.99 -5.46 3.80
C ARG A 53 -8.66 -6.60 4.56
N LEU A 54 -9.96 -6.81 4.34
CA LEU A 54 -10.72 -7.92 4.88
C LEU A 54 -11.05 -9.01 3.83
N ALA A 55 -10.48 -8.95 2.64
CA ALA A 55 -10.73 -9.91 1.55
C ALA A 55 -10.46 -11.39 1.94
N LYS A 56 -9.59 -11.63 2.94
CA LYS A 56 -9.27 -12.96 3.48
C LYS A 56 -10.07 -13.31 4.72
N ALA A 57 -10.91 -12.41 5.23
CA ALA A 57 -11.78 -12.64 6.37
C ALA A 57 -13.12 -13.25 5.92
N HIS A 58 -13.53 -14.32 6.58
CA HIS A 58 -14.86 -14.88 6.37
C HIS A 58 -15.85 -14.23 7.33
N LEU A 59 -16.56 -13.20 6.82
CA LEU A 59 -17.51 -12.42 7.60
C LEU A 59 -18.92 -13.00 7.54
N ARG A 60 -19.55 -13.13 8.72
CA ARG A 60 -20.98 -13.44 8.86
C ARG A 60 -21.65 -12.39 9.74
N ILE A 61 -22.86 -11.99 9.40
CA ILE A 61 -23.65 -11.00 10.16
C ILE A 61 -24.98 -11.63 10.55
N GLN A 62 -25.34 -11.46 11.81
CA GLN A 62 -26.60 -11.91 12.39
C GLN A 62 -27.21 -10.77 13.23
N MET A 63 -28.52 -10.64 13.19
CA MET A 63 -29.23 -9.70 14.06
C MET A 63 -29.50 -10.31 15.43
N GLY A 64 -29.63 -9.46 16.46
CA GLY A 64 -30.00 -9.87 17.81
C GLY A 64 -28.95 -9.59 18.90
N GLY A 65 -27.86 -8.89 18.54
CA GLY A 65 -26.87 -8.38 19.49
C GLY A 65 -26.29 -9.42 20.44
N LEU A 66 -25.99 -8.99 21.65
CA LEU A 66 -25.33 -9.80 22.67
C LEU A 66 -26.14 -11.06 23.06
N ILE A 67 -27.47 -10.99 23.06
CA ILE A 67 -28.33 -12.14 23.41
C ILE A 67 -28.18 -13.24 22.37
N ALA A 68 -28.26 -12.92 21.09
CA ALA A 68 -28.08 -13.87 19.99
C ALA A 68 -26.69 -14.48 19.99
N ALA A 69 -25.65 -13.71 20.35
CA ALA A 69 -24.28 -14.21 20.45
C ALA A 69 -24.15 -15.28 21.56
N VAL A 70 -24.71 -15.03 22.74
CA VAL A 70 -24.69 -15.99 23.83
C VAL A 70 -25.42 -17.28 23.45
N GLU A 71 -26.61 -17.18 22.82
CA GLU A 71 -27.36 -18.35 22.36
C GLU A 71 -26.60 -19.15 21.29
N ALA A 72 -25.94 -18.48 20.34
CA ALA A 72 -25.23 -19.12 19.25
C ALA A 72 -24.05 -19.98 19.74
N TYR A 73 -23.33 -19.52 20.78
CA TYR A 73 -22.11 -20.17 21.23
C TYR A 73 -22.29 -21.11 22.44
N GLN A 74 -23.50 -21.30 22.91
CA GLN A 74 -23.75 -22.36 23.95
C GLN A 74 -23.38 -23.76 23.48
N ASN A 75 -23.47 -24.04 22.16
CA ASN A 75 -23.25 -25.36 21.58
C ASN A 75 -22.38 -25.34 20.32
N SER A 76 -21.67 -24.25 20.07
CA SER A 76 -20.84 -24.08 18.84
C SER A 76 -19.52 -23.42 19.18
N PRO A 77 -18.41 -23.78 18.51
CA PRO A 77 -17.13 -23.10 18.69
C PRO A 77 -17.20 -21.63 18.25
N THR A 78 -16.39 -20.79 18.87
CA THR A 78 -16.32 -19.37 18.53
C THR A 78 -15.36 -19.09 17.37
N PRO A 79 -15.61 -18.04 16.56
CA PRO A 79 -14.71 -17.62 15.48
C PRO A 79 -13.47 -16.92 16.05
N ASN A 80 -12.56 -16.51 15.15
CA ASN A 80 -11.39 -15.72 15.53
C ASN A 80 -11.77 -14.34 16.10
N VAL A 81 -12.85 -13.73 15.57
CA VAL A 81 -13.36 -12.43 16.03
C VAL A 81 -14.87 -12.47 16.17
N ILE A 82 -15.36 -12.01 17.31
CA ILE A 82 -16.78 -11.73 17.55
C ILE A 82 -16.95 -10.21 17.62
N MET A 83 -17.86 -9.66 16.83
CA MET A 83 -18.28 -8.28 16.92
C MET A 83 -19.68 -8.21 17.51
N LEU A 84 -19.86 -7.38 18.52
CA LEU A 84 -21.11 -7.29 19.29
C LEU A 84 -21.59 -5.86 19.33
N GLU A 85 -22.71 -5.58 18.70
CA GLU A 85 -23.42 -4.34 18.98
C GLU A 85 -24.28 -4.51 20.21
N SER A 86 -24.25 -3.54 21.12
CA SER A 86 -25.14 -3.50 22.26
C SER A 86 -25.59 -2.10 22.61
N GLU A 87 -26.91 -1.91 22.73
CA GLU A 87 -27.53 -0.71 23.27
C GLU A 87 -27.63 -0.74 24.79
N SER A 88 -27.32 -1.89 25.41
CA SER A 88 -27.29 -2.06 26.85
C SER A 88 -26.25 -1.17 27.53
N ARG A 89 -26.52 -0.75 28.76
CA ARG A 89 -25.65 0.17 29.49
C ARG A 89 -25.14 -0.46 30.80
N GLY A 90 -23.95 -0.02 31.19
CA GLY A 90 -23.38 -0.37 32.51
C GLY A 90 -23.37 -1.85 32.82
N ASP A 91 -23.97 -2.22 33.95
CA ASP A 91 -23.92 -3.58 34.47
C ASP A 91 -24.62 -4.64 33.62
N ASP A 92 -25.64 -4.24 32.81
CA ASP A 92 -26.33 -5.18 31.90
C ASP A 92 -25.42 -5.61 30.75
N LEU A 93 -24.67 -4.69 30.15
CA LEU A 93 -23.67 -4.99 29.12
C LEU A 93 -22.59 -5.90 29.70
N ILE A 94 -22.05 -5.53 30.86
CA ILE A 94 -21.00 -6.28 31.56
C ILE A 94 -21.47 -7.70 31.89
N GLY A 95 -22.64 -7.83 32.47
CA GLY A 95 -23.21 -9.13 32.83
C GLY A 95 -23.46 -10.03 31.60
N GLY A 96 -23.85 -9.45 30.48
CA GLY A 96 -24.00 -10.18 29.23
C GLY A 96 -22.65 -10.63 28.63
N LEU A 97 -21.62 -9.79 28.69
CA LEU A 97 -20.26 -10.15 28.26
C LEU A 97 -19.63 -11.22 29.14
N ASP A 98 -19.84 -11.16 30.45
CA ASP A 98 -19.39 -12.21 31.41
C ASP A 98 -20.05 -13.57 31.10
N LYS A 99 -21.31 -13.59 30.64
CA LYS A 99 -21.98 -14.81 30.17
C LYS A 99 -21.37 -15.33 28.88
N LEU A 100 -21.13 -14.44 27.89
CA LEU A 100 -20.52 -14.80 26.61
C LEU A 100 -19.10 -15.37 26.81
N ALA A 101 -18.32 -14.77 27.71
CA ALA A 101 -16.95 -15.18 27.99
C ALA A 101 -16.84 -16.63 28.46
N GLN A 102 -17.91 -17.21 29.05
CA GLN A 102 -17.94 -18.62 29.47
C GLN A 102 -17.94 -19.60 28.29
N PHE A 103 -18.32 -19.14 27.11
CA PHE A 103 -18.41 -19.93 25.89
C PHE A 103 -17.30 -19.61 24.87
N CYS A 104 -16.50 -18.56 25.11
CA CYS A 104 -15.44 -18.17 24.18
C CYS A 104 -14.26 -19.14 24.27
N ASP A 105 -13.80 -19.58 23.08
CA ASP A 105 -12.58 -20.36 22.96
C ASP A 105 -11.33 -19.50 23.23
N ALA A 106 -10.26 -20.13 23.66
CA ALA A 106 -8.99 -19.45 23.88
C ALA A 106 -8.48 -18.84 22.57
N GLY A 107 -8.24 -17.52 22.57
CA GLY A 107 -7.78 -16.78 21.39
C GLY A 107 -8.89 -16.08 20.60
N THR A 108 -10.16 -16.32 20.90
CA THR A 108 -11.25 -15.50 20.34
C THR A 108 -11.12 -14.06 20.82
N ARG A 109 -11.20 -13.12 19.89
CA ARG A 109 -11.14 -11.68 20.14
C ARG A 109 -12.52 -11.08 20.06
N VAL A 110 -12.82 -10.13 20.94
CA VAL A 110 -14.16 -9.53 21.04
C VAL A 110 -14.04 -8.03 20.77
N ILE A 111 -14.80 -7.54 19.79
CA ILE A 111 -15.02 -6.12 19.52
C ILE A 111 -16.44 -5.78 19.98
N VAL A 112 -16.58 -4.77 20.84
CA VAL A 112 -17.90 -4.28 21.28
C VAL A 112 -18.18 -2.96 20.57
N ILE A 113 -19.40 -2.81 20.06
CA ILE A 113 -19.90 -1.59 19.44
C ILE A 113 -21.02 -1.06 20.31
N GLY A 114 -20.86 0.14 20.86
CA GLY A 114 -21.83 0.73 21.78
C GLY A 114 -22.04 2.21 21.57
N ARG A 115 -22.97 2.81 22.31
CA ARG A 115 -23.33 4.24 22.15
C ARG A 115 -22.59 5.17 23.11
N LEU A 116 -21.96 4.66 24.14
CA LEU A 116 -21.37 5.49 25.19
C LEU A 116 -19.92 5.78 24.90
N ASN A 117 -19.59 7.06 24.72
CA ASN A 117 -18.20 7.52 24.68
C ASN A 117 -17.73 7.81 26.12
N ASP A 118 -17.42 6.76 26.88
CA ASP A 118 -17.01 6.83 28.27
C ASP A 118 -15.70 6.08 28.51
N VAL A 119 -14.68 6.80 28.94
CA VAL A 119 -13.34 6.28 29.20
C VAL A 119 -13.33 5.25 30.34
N GLY A 120 -14.22 5.41 31.33
CA GLY A 120 -14.38 4.45 32.44
C GLY A 120 -14.88 3.10 31.94
N LEU A 121 -15.94 3.14 31.13
CA LEU A 121 -16.50 1.95 30.47
C LEU A 121 -15.45 1.27 29.57
N TYR A 122 -14.76 2.04 28.74
CA TYR A 122 -13.70 1.52 27.86
C TYR A 122 -12.64 0.74 28.66
N ARG A 123 -12.11 1.35 29.74
CA ARG A 123 -11.08 0.70 30.59
C ARG A 123 -11.60 -0.55 31.25
N GLU A 124 -12.86 -0.55 31.68
CA GLU A 124 -13.48 -1.72 32.31
C GLU A 124 -13.66 -2.87 31.32
N LEU A 125 -14.10 -2.58 30.08
CA LEU A 125 -14.24 -3.55 29.00
C LEU A 125 -12.89 -4.20 28.63
N VAL A 126 -11.85 -3.37 28.43
CA VAL A 126 -10.49 -3.86 28.13
C VAL A 126 -9.93 -4.72 29.27
N ARG A 127 -10.14 -4.32 30.53
CA ARG A 127 -9.74 -5.12 31.71
C ARG A 127 -10.41 -6.49 31.77
N ARG A 128 -11.60 -6.62 31.21
CA ARG A 128 -12.37 -7.87 31.11
C ARG A 128 -12.04 -8.71 29.89
N GLY A 129 -11.11 -8.28 29.06
CA GLY A 129 -10.64 -9.02 27.90
C GLY A 129 -11.34 -8.66 26.58
N VAL A 130 -12.16 -7.59 26.55
CA VAL A 130 -12.64 -7.02 25.29
C VAL A 130 -11.44 -6.45 24.55
N SER A 131 -11.30 -6.81 23.29
CA SER A 131 -10.12 -6.46 22.49
C SER A 131 -10.19 -5.03 21.95
N GLU A 132 -11.40 -4.53 21.63
CA GLU A 132 -11.63 -3.19 21.14
C GLU A 132 -13.08 -2.73 21.41
N TYR A 133 -13.28 -1.43 21.57
CA TYR A 133 -14.59 -0.82 21.74
C TYR A 133 -14.80 0.33 20.77
N LEU A 134 -15.81 0.23 19.93
CA LEU A 134 -16.20 1.24 18.96
C LEU A 134 -17.45 1.99 19.42
N VAL A 135 -17.48 3.28 19.17
CA VAL A 135 -18.65 4.13 19.50
C VAL A 135 -19.47 4.41 18.25
N THR A 136 -20.78 4.15 18.30
CA THR A 136 -21.69 4.48 17.19
C THR A 136 -21.87 5.98 17.00
N PRO A 137 -22.04 6.47 15.76
CA PRO A 137 -22.13 5.71 14.52
C PRO A 137 -20.77 5.22 14.03
N VAL A 138 -20.68 3.95 13.60
CA VAL A 138 -19.46 3.36 13.07
C VAL A 138 -19.48 3.36 11.54
N GLY A 139 -18.37 3.75 10.92
CA GLY A 139 -18.16 3.63 9.49
C GLY A 139 -17.46 2.33 9.10
N ALA A 140 -17.50 1.98 7.82
CA ALA A 140 -16.80 0.79 7.32
C ALA A 140 -15.30 0.81 7.65
N LEU A 141 -14.65 1.96 7.53
CA LEU A 141 -13.22 2.09 7.82
C LEU A 141 -12.89 1.92 9.31
N ASP A 142 -13.78 2.31 10.22
CA ASP A 142 -13.59 2.09 11.65
C ASP A 142 -13.60 0.59 11.99
N VAL A 143 -14.51 -0.16 11.34
CA VAL A 143 -14.58 -1.62 11.45
C VAL A 143 -13.31 -2.27 10.88
N VAL A 144 -12.85 -1.83 9.70
CA VAL A 144 -11.61 -2.32 9.08
C VAL A 144 -10.42 -2.08 10.00
N ARG A 145 -10.26 -0.87 10.55
CA ARG A 145 -9.19 -0.53 11.49
C ARG A 145 -9.22 -1.42 12.73
N ALA A 146 -10.39 -1.58 13.33
CA ALA A 146 -10.55 -2.39 14.52
C ALA A 146 -10.18 -3.85 14.27
N VAL A 147 -10.73 -4.48 13.22
CA VAL A 147 -10.44 -5.88 12.90
C VAL A 147 -8.97 -6.09 12.53
N CYS A 148 -8.42 -5.27 11.62
CA CYS A 148 -7.01 -5.39 11.22
C CYS A 148 -6.06 -5.11 12.39
N GLY A 149 -6.36 -4.11 13.22
CA GLY A 149 -5.58 -3.75 14.40
C GLY A 149 -5.43 -4.90 15.41
N LEU A 150 -6.42 -5.77 15.54
CA LEU A 150 -6.35 -6.94 16.41
C LEU A 150 -5.19 -7.89 16.03
N PHE A 151 -4.83 -7.95 14.77
CA PHE A 151 -3.80 -8.87 14.25
C PHE A 151 -2.45 -8.18 14.03
N SER A 152 -2.37 -6.90 14.33
CA SER A 152 -1.11 -6.15 14.36
C SER A 152 -0.53 -6.28 15.78
N ALA A 153 0.51 -7.09 15.96
CA ALA A 153 1.16 -7.21 17.27
C ALA A 153 1.81 -5.86 17.64
N PRO A 154 1.76 -5.43 18.92
CA PRO A 154 2.37 -4.16 19.35
C PRO A 154 3.87 -4.04 19.03
N ASP A 155 4.58 -5.17 18.99
CA ASP A 155 6.01 -5.28 18.69
C ASP A 155 6.28 -5.84 17.26
N ALA A 156 5.25 -6.06 16.44
CA ALA A 156 5.43 -6.53 15.07
C ALA A 156 6.13 -5.45 14.24
N LYS A 157 7.10 -5.87 13.42
CA LYS A 157 7.63 -4.97 12.39
C LYS A 157 6.45 -4.47 11.54
N PRO A 158 6.42 -3.18 11.18
CA PRO A 158 5.38 -2.66 10.30
C PRO A 158 5.28 -3.55 9.05
N VAL A 159 4.07 -3.93 8.69
CA VAL A 159 3.82 -4.70 7.47
C VAL A 159 4.23 -3.86 6.27
N GLY A 160 4.96 -4.46 5.34
CA GLY A 160 5.51 -3.77 4.17
C GLY A 160 4.41 -3.18 3.28
N ARG A 161 4.69 -2.01 2.73
CA ARG A 161 3.81 -1.30 1.81
C ARG A 161 4.00 -1.81 0.39
N VAL A 162 2.92 -2.12 -0.31
CA VAL A 162 2.92 -2.60 -1.69
C VAL A 162 2.51 -1.48 -2.62
N ILE A 163 3.39 -1.16 -3.56
CA ILE A 163 3.20 -0.16 -4.59
C ILE A 163 3.12 -0.88 -5.93
N ALA A 164 1.97 -0.85 -6.61
CA ALA A 164 1.81 -1.43 -7.93
C ALA A 164 1.97 -0.35 -9.00
N VAL A 165 2.84 -0.60 -9.97
CA VAL A 165 3.08 0.29 -11.11
C VAL A 165 2.59 -0.39 -12.37
N VAL A 166 1.71 0.28 -13.13
CA VAL A 166 1.09 -0.28 -14.34
C VAL A 166 1.05 0.76 -15.46
N GLY A 167 1.32 0.33 -16.69
CA GLY A 167 1.21 1.19 -17.86
C GLY A 167 -0.24 1.28 -18.37
N ALA A 168 -0.71 2.48 -18.72
CA ALA A 168 -1.98 2.67 -19.45
C ALA A 168 -1.92 2.07 -20.87
N LYS A 169 -0.71 1.85 -21.40
CA LYS A 169 -0.43 1.23 -22.68
C LYS A 169 0.94 0.57 -22.64
N GLY A 170 1.16 -0.45 -23.48
CA GLY A 170 2.50 -1.03 -23.66
C GLY A 170 3.50 0.01 -24.18
N GLY A 171 4.75 -0.05 -23.70
CA GLY A 171 5.84 0.82 -24.14
C GLY A 171 5.84 2.24 -23.55
N VAL A 172 4.99 2.52 -22.57
CA VAL A 172 4.99 3.85 -21.90
C VAL A 172 6.10 4.00 -20.83
N GLY A 173 6.89 2.95 -20.58
CA GLY A 173 8.00 2.97 -19.64
C GLY A 173 7.60 2.71 -18.18
N ALA A 174 6.53 1.95 -17.95
CA ALA A 174 6.07 1.62 -16.60
C ALA A 174 7.14 0.88 -15.80
N SER A 175 7.77 -0.15 -16.35
CA SER A 175 8.86 -0.92 -15.74
C SER A 175 10.05 -0.02 -15.37
N THR A 176 10.50 0.82 -16.31
CA THR A 176 11.59 1.77 -16.05
C THR A 176 11.26 2.70 -14.87
N ILE A 177 10.02 3.17 -14.77
CA ILE A 177 9.58 4.04 -13.66
C ILE A 177 9.49 3.23 -12.36
N ALA A 178 8.93 2.02 -12.39
CA ALA A 178 8.86 1.13 -11.22
C ALA A 178 10.25 0.86 -10.62
N HIS A 179 11.21 0.49 -11.48
CA HIS A 179 12.58 0.18 -11.09
C HIS A 179 13.30 1.40 -10.49
N ASN A 180 13.18 2.57 -11.12
CA ASN A 180 13.79 3.80 -10.62
C ASN A 180 13.16 4.30 -9.32
N ILE A 181 11.84 4.14 -9.12
CA ILE A 181 11.18 4.45 -7.85
C ILE A 181 11.68 3.54 -6.73
N ALA A 182 11.77 2.23 -6.98
CA ALA A 182 12.30 1.28 -6.00
C ALA A 182 13.75 1.57 -5.65
N PHE A 183 14.57 1.87 -6.65
CA PHE A 183 15.96 2.27 -6.45
C PHE A 183 16.09 3.56 -5.63
N ALA A 184 15.26 4.57 -5.91
CA ALA A 184 15.22 5.81 -5.15
C ALA A 184 14.76 5.57 -3.70
N ALA A 185 13.77 4.70 -3.47
CA ALA A 185 13.35 4.32 -2.12
C ALA A 185 14.48 3.66 -1.33
N ALA A 186 15.22 2.75 -1.95
CA ALA A 186 16.34 2.07 -1.33
C ALA A 186 17.54 2.99 -1.07
N ARG A 187 17.95 3.76 -2.09
CA ARG A 187 19.16 4.59 -2.03
C ARG A 187 18.95 5.90 -1.25
N ASP A 188 17.86 6.61 -1.54
CA ASP A 188 17.67 7.97 -1.04
C ASP A 188 16.88 8.00 0.28
N LEU A 189 15.97 7.03 0.48
CA LEU A 189 15.17 6.93 1.70
C LEU A 189 15.67 5.86 2.67
N MET A 190 16.72 5.11 2.30
CA MET A 190 17.33 4.03 3.10
C MET A 190 16.29 2.99 3.53
N LEU A 191 15.37 2.67 2.62
CA LEU A 191 14.33 1.66 2.83
C LEU A 191 14.77 0.33 2.23
N ASP A 192 14.67 -0.75 3.01
CA ASP A 192 14.76 -2.07 2.42
C ASP A 192 13.57 -2.27 1.48
N ALA A 193 13.86 -2.53 0.21
CA ALA A 193 12.87 -2.61 -0.84
C ALA A 193 13.06 -3.88 -1.69
N VAL A 194 11.95 -4.40 -2.22
CA VAL A 194 11.96 -5.47 -3.21
C VAL A 194 11.22 -5.00 -4.46
N VAL A 195 11.86 -5.14 -5.62
CA VAL A 195 11.17 -5.10 -6.91
C VAL A 195 10.71 -6.51 -7.23
N THR A 196 9.44 -6.65 -7.60
CA THR A 196 8.88 -7.90 -8.08
C THR A 196 8.40 -7.72 -9.51
N ASP A 197 9.06 -8.38 -10.44
CA ASP A 197 8.72 -8.35 -11.85
C ASP A 197 7.62 -9.37 -12.14
N LEU A 198 6.42 -8.88 -12.40
CA LEU A 198 5.23 -9.70 -12.68
C LEU A 198 5.03 -9.97 -14.18
N ASP A 199 5.88 -9.46 -15.05
CA ASP A 199 5.88 -9.82 -16.47
C ASP A 199 6.74 -11.07 -16.71
N LEU A 200 6.20 -12.24 -16.35
CA LEU A 200 6.93 -13.49 -16.43
C LEU A 200 7.36 -13.86 -17.86
N ALA A 201 6.71 -13.30 -18.87
CA ALA A 201 7.01 -13.56 -20.27
C ALA A 201 8.09 -12.64 -20.83
N PHE A 202 8.04 -11.37 -20.50
CA PHE A 202 8.84 -10.33 -21.14
C PHE A 202 9.45 -9.34 -20.13
N GLY A 203 9.51 -9.71 -18.85
CA GLY A 203 10.09 -8.88 -17.81
C GLY A 203 11.56 -8.56 -18.06
N THR A 204 11.95 -7.33 -17.75
CA THR A 204 13.30 -6.83 -18.01
C THR A 204 14.03 -6.39 -16.75
N ALA A 205 13.44 -6.57 -15.57
CA ALA A 205 14.07 -6.11 -14.33
C ALA A 205 15.45 -6.69 -14.09
N GLY A 206 15.69 -7.96 -14.46
CA GLY A 206 17.02 -8.57 -14.42
C GLY A 206 18.05 -7.78 -15.23
N LEU A 207 17.68 -7.37 -16.44
CA LEU A 207 18.56 -6.57 -17.30
C LEU A 207 18.78 -5.16 -16.75
N ASP A 208 17.72 -4.51 -16.29
CA ASP A 208 17.76 -3.13 -15.79
C ASP A 208 18.62 -3.01 -14.51
N PHE A 209 18.69 -4.07 -13.68
CA PHE A 209 19.53 -4.13 -12.48
C PHE A 209 20.86 -4.89 -12.68
N ASN A 210 21.18 -5.26 -13.92
CA ASN A 210 22.36 -6.05 -14.26
C ASN A 210 22.47 -7.34 -13.39
N GLN A 211 21.35 -8.04 -13.24
CA GLN A 211 21.22 -9.29 -12.52
C GLN A 211 20.78 -10.41 -13.47
N ASP A 212 21.33 -11.60 -13.28
CA ASP A 212 20.95 -12.81 -14.03
C ASP A 212 20.69 -13.96 -13.04
N PRO A 213 19.65 -13.88 -12.21
CA PRO A 213 19.35 -14.94 -11.26
C PRO A 213 18.83 -16.19 -11.97
N SER A 214 19.33 -17.34 -11.59
CA SER A 214 18.92 -18.63 -12.14
C SER A 214 17.51 -19.06 -11.69
N GLN A 215 16.97 -18.44 -10.65
CA GLN A 215 15.63 -18.68 -10.09
C GLN A 215 15.00 -17.33 -9.77
N GLY A 216 13.67 -17.28 -9.77
CA GLY A 216 12.91 -16.05 -9.51
C GLY A 216 11.45 -16.32 -9.18
N ILE A 217 10.57 -15.40 -9.58
CA ILE A 217 9.15 -15.45 -9.23
C ILE A 217 8.43 -16.68 -9.78
N ALA A 218 8.86 -17.21 -10.93
CA ALA A 218 8.22 -18.39 -11.53
C ALA A 218 8.27 -19.61 -10.59
N GLU A 219 9.41 -19.84 -9.91
CA GLU A 219 9.55 -20.92 -8.94
C GLU A 219 8.57 -20.79 -7.78
N ALA A 220 8.34 -19.55 -7.31
CA ALA A 220 7.39 -19.28 -6.24
C ALA A 220 5.95 -19.54 -6.69
N VAL A 221 5.54 -19.00 -7.85
CA VAL A 221 4.17 -19.14 -8.36
C VAL A 221 3.82 -20.61 -8.65
N PHE A 222 4.77 -21.41 -9.16
CA PHE A 222 4.52 -22.82 -9.43
C PHE A 222 4.72 -23.75 -8.23
N SER A 223 5.08 -23.21 -7.06
CA SER A 223 5.26 -23.99 -5.83
C SER A 223 4.59 -23.31 -4.64
N PRO A 224 3.26 -23.04 -4.70
CA PRO A 224 2.55 -22.24 -3.67
C PRO A 224 2.66 -22.86 -2.27
N ASP A 225 2.68 -24.18 -2.15
CA ASP A 225 2.80 -24.89 -0.87
C ASP A 225 4.17 -24.73 -0.19
N ARG A 226 5.17 -24.20 -0.89
CA ARG A 226 6.53 -24.01 -0.39
C ARG A 226 6.83 -22.57 -0.01
N ILE A 227 5.88 -21.65 -0.21
CA ILE A 227 6.09 -20.23 0.03
C ILE A 227 6.21 -19.98 1.53
N ASP A 228 7.44 -19.68 1.97
CA ASP A 228 7.79 -19.16 3.27
C ASP A 228 8.92 -18.12 3.12
N ASN A 229 9.28 -17.45 4.21
CA ASN A 229 10.33 -16.42 4.18
C ASN A 229 11.66 -16.98 3.66
N ALA A 230 12.06 -18.18 4.11
CA ALA A 230 13.33 -18.77 3.70
C ALA A 230 13.37 -19.18 2.21
N PHE A 231 12.23 -19.56 1.66
CA PHE A 231 12.13 -19.86 0.24
C PHE A 231 12.16 -18.58 -0.59
N ILE A 232 11.39 -17.56 -0.23
CA ILE A 232 11.41 -16.27 -0.93
C ILE A 232 12.79 -15.63 -0.85
N ASP A 233 13.46 -15.61 0.32
CA ASP A 233 14.81 -15.05 0.48
C ASP A 233 15.85 -15.68 -0.48
N ARG A 234 15.70 -16.97 -0.79
CA ARG A 234 16.58 -17.65 -1.76
C ARG A 234 16.33 -17.27 -3.20
N LEU A 235 15.13 -16.80 -3.53
CA LEU A 235 14.75 -16.36 -4.88
C LEU A 235 15.11 -14.90 -5.13
N LEU A 236 15.42 -14.15 -4.06
CA LEU A 236 15.78 -12.73 -4.17
C LEU A 236 17.23 -12.57 -4.64
N ALA A 237 17.42 -11.83 -5.74
CA ALA A 237 18.73 -11.35 -6.16
C ALA A 237 19.03 -10.01 -5.48
N LYS A 238 20.18 -9.90 -4.81
CA LYS A 238 20.58 -8.65 -4.15
C LYS A 238 21.14 -7.67 -5.18
N CYS A 239 20.47 -6.53 -5.38
CA CYS A 239 20.91 -5.48 -6.30
C CYS A 239 21.79 -4.42 -5.60
N THR A 240 21.39 -4.00 -4.38
CA THR A 240 22.16 -3.08 -3.53
C THR A 240 22.05 -3.52 -2.06
N ASP A 241 22.60 -2.76 -1.12
CA ASP A 241 22.45 -3.10 0.31
C ASP A 241 21.01 -3.03 0.79
N HIS A 242 20.17 -2.21 0.14
CA HIS A 242 18.77 -2.00 0.50
C HIS A 242 17.77 -2.36 -0.61
N LEU A 243 18.24 -2.94 -1.73
CA LEU A 243 17.37 -3.32 -2.84
C LEU A 243 17.61 -4.76 -3.26
N SER A 244 16.55 -5.54 -3.29
CA SER A 244 16.53 -6.89 -3.84
C SER A 244 15.51 -6.99 -4.99
N LEU A 245 15.71 -7.97 -5.85
CA LEU A 245 14.87 -8.23 -7.03
C LEU A 245 14.31 -9.65 -6.96
N LEU A 246 13.03 -9.79 -7.09
CA LEU A 246 12.36 -11.05 -7.43
C LEU A 246 12.10 -11.03 -8.95
N ALA A 247 13.03 -11.59 -9.71
CA ALA A 247 13.07 -11.46 -11.16
C ALA A 247 12.06 -12.36 -11.86
N ALA A 248 11.57 -11.89 -13.01
CA ALA A 248 10.90 -12.74 -13.99
C ALA A 248 11.90 -13.71 -14.65
N PRO A 249 11.46 -14.88 -15.14
CA PRO A 249 12.36 -15.81 -15.85
C PRO A 249 12.84 -15.23 -17.18
N ALA A 250 14.06 -15.61 -17.58
CA ALA A 250 14.66 -15.18 -18.85
C ALA A 250 14.25 -16.06 -20.05
N THR A 251 13.24 -16.93 -19.91
CA THR A 251 12.85 -17.90 -20.94
C THR A 251 11.35 -17.89 -21.21
N LEU A 252 10.97 -18.30 -22.44
CA LEU A 252 9.58 -18.46 -22.85
C LEU A 252 9.14 -19.95 -22.93
N GLU A 253 9.79 -20.81 -22.15
CA GLU A 253 9.51 -22.26 -22.18
C GLU A 253 8.11 -22.61 -21.63
N ARG A 254 7.50 -21.71 -20.88
CA ARG A 254 6.20 -21.90 -20.25
C ARG A 254 5.19 -20.86 -20.70
N VAL A 255 3.95 -21.28 -20.79
CA VAL A 255 2.81 -20.36 -20.93
C VAL A 255 2.33 -20.00 -19.53
N TYR A 256 2.12 -18.71 -19.29
CA TYR A 256 1.74 -18.17 -18.00
C TYR A 256 0.26 -17.79 -18.00
N ASP A 257 -0.57 -18.72 -17.56
CA ASP A 257 -2.01 -18.51 -17.33
C ASP A 257 -2.29 -18.75 -15.84
N PHE A 258 -2.63 -17.70 -15.12
CA PHE A 258 -2.72 -17.72 -13.67
C PHE A 258 -4.14 -17.44 -13.18
N GLY A 259 -4.51 -18.10 -12.07
CA GLY A 259 -5.68 -17.74 -11.27
C GLY A 259 -5.58 -16.34 -10.67
N ALA A 260 -6.69 -15.81 -10.20
CA ALA A 260 -6.74 -14.44 -9.67
C ALA A 260 -5.84 -14.23 -8.44
N ASP A 261 -5.62 -15.26 -7.65
CA ASP A 261 -4.89 -15.28 -6.37
C ASP A 261 -3.43 -15.77 -6.47
N ALA A 262 -2.93 -15.98 -7.70
CA ALA A 262 -1.63 -16.62 -7.92
C ALA A 262 -0.44 -15.96 -7.21
N PHE A 263 -0.49 -14.64 -7.04
CA PHE A 263 0.60 -13.85 -6.43
C PHE A 263 0.36 -13.49 -4.97
N ASP A 264 -0.82 -13.78 -4.41
CA ASP A 264 -1.22 -13.32 -3.07
C ASP A 264 -0.25 -13.79 -1.97
N SER A 265 0.08 -15.09 -1.97
CA SER A 265 0.99 -15.66 -0.96
C SER A 265 2.41 -15.12 -1.05
N ILE A 266 2.88 -14.82 -2.27
CA ILE A 266 4.20 -14.22 -2.51
C ILE A 266 4.23 -12.81 -1.93
N VAL A 267 3.23 -11.98 -2.27
CA VAL A 267 3.12 -10.61 -1.80
C VAL A 267 2.96 -10.56 -0.28
N ASP A 268 2.16 -11.46 0.33
CA ASP A 268 2.00 -11.54 1.78
C ASP A 268 3.31 -11.86 2.49
N THR A 269 4.09 -12.82 1.94
CA THR A 269 5.38 -13.19 2.51
C THR A 269 6.38 -12.03 2.41
N LEU A 270 6.41 -11.33 1.27
CA LEU A 270 7.24 -10.13 1.10
C LEU A 270 6.83 -9.02 2.07
N ARG A 271 5.53 -8.78 2.27
CA ARG A 271 5.02 -7.80 3.24
C ARG A 271 5.51 -8.05 4.68
N ALA A 272 5.64 -9.31 5.06
CA ALA A 272 6.11 -9.68 6.38
C ALA A 272 7.65 -9.46 6.55
N SER A 273 8.38 -9.39 5.45
CA SER A 273 9.84 -9.38 5.43
C SER A 273 10.45 -8.00 5.20
N VAL A 274 9.87 -7.18 4.30
CA VAL A 274 10.45 -5.91 3.87
C VAL A 274 9.44 -4.76 3.93
N PRO A 275 9.89 -3.53 4.26
CA PRO A 275 9.00 -2.38 4.42
C PRO A 275 8.46 -1.81 3.10
N CYS A 276 9.07 -2.10 1.94
CA CYS A 276 8.65 -1.57 0.64
C CYS A 276 8.70 -2.63 -0.45
N ILE A 277 7.59 -2.86 -1.12
CA ILE A 277 7.47 -3.78 -2.26
C ILE A 277 6.97 -2.99 -3.45
N VAL A 278 7.71 -3.01 -4.56
CA VAL A 278 7.30 -2.41 -5.82
C VAL A 278 6.99 -3.52 -6.80
N LEU A 279 5.72 -3.61 -7.20
CA LEU A 279 5.26 -4.56 -8.20
C LEU A 279 5.31 -3.90 -9.58
N ASP A 280 6.13 -4.42 -10.47
CA ASP A 280 6.10 -4.09 -11.90
C ASP A 280 5.03 -4.93 -12.58
N VAL A 281 3.89 -4.31 -12.90
CA VAL A 281 2.70 -5.01 -13.40
C VAL A 281 2.63 -4.88 -14.91
N PRO A 282 2.59 -6.00 -15.67
CA PRO A 282 2.57 -5.97 -17.12
C PRO A 282 1.31 -5.31 -17.69
N HIS A 283 1.44 -4.67 -18.86
CA HIS A 283 0.30 -4.10 -19.57
C HIS A 283 -0.57 -5.21 -20.22
N GLN A 284 -1.31 -5.88 -19.40
CA GLN A 284 -2.31 -6.88 -19.78
C GLN A 284 -3.56 -6.66 -18.94
N TRP A 285 -4.68 -7.32 -19.30
CA TRP A 285 -5.87 -7.27 -18.47
C TRP A 285 -6.39 -8.68 -18.22
N SER A 286 -6.14 -9.17 -17.01
CA SER A 286 -6.54 -10.51 -16.56
C SER A 286 -7.11 -10.45 -15.14
N GLY A 287 -7.66 -11.57 -14.65
CA GLY A 287 -8.21 -11.67 -13.31
C GLY A 287 -7.16 -11.40 -12.24
N TRP A 288 -5.96 -11.95 -12.38
CA TRP A 288 -4.89 -11.78 -11.41
C TRP A 288 -4.32 -10.34 -11.40
N ILE A 289 -4.20 -9.70 -12.56
CA ILE A 289 -3.75 -8.28 -12.62
C ILE A 289 -4.74 -7.38 -11.91
N LYS A 290 -6.04 -7.55 -12.19
CA LYS A 290 -7.08 -6.81 -11.49
C LYS A 290 -6.99 -6.99 -9.97
N GLN A 291 -6.84 -8.25 -9.51
CA GLN A 291 -6.71 -8.58 -8.09
C GLN A 291 -5.45 -7.96 -7.47
N THR A 292 -4.31 -8.08 -8.14
CA THR A 292 -3.03 -7.49 -7.70
C THR A 292 -3.14 -5.98 -7.54
N LEU A 293 -3.73 -5.27 -8.52
CA LEU A 293 -3.93 -3.82 -8.45
C LEU A 293 -4.89 -3.44 -7.32
N ILE A 294 -5.97 -4.19 -7.13
CA ILE A 294 -6.92 -3.92 -6.03
C ILE A 294 -6.26 -4.16 -4.66
N ALA A 295 -5.43 -5.20 -4.52
CA ALA A 295 -4.78 -5.58 -3.27
C ALA A 295 -3.60 -4.68 -2.87
N ALA A 296 -2.99 -3.96 -3.81
CA ALA A 296 -1.87 -3.05 -3.55
C ALA A 296 -2.29 -1.87 -2.65
N ASP A 297 -1.36 -1.32 -1.87
CA ASP A 297 -1.62 -0.16 -1.01
C ASP A 297 -1.68 1.12 -1.84
N ASP A 298 -0.72 1.30 -2.74
CA ASP A 298 -0.69 2.40 -3.69
C ASP A 298 -0.62 1.87 -5.12
N ILE A 299 -1.20 2.64 -6.03
CA ILE A 299 -1.18 2.33 -7.46
C ILE A 299 -0.67 3.55 -8.20
N LEU A 300 0.31 3.32 -9.08
CA LEU A 300 0.81 4.33 -10.01
C LEU A 300 0.50 3.91 -11.45
N ILE A 301 -0.32 4.71 -12.14
CA ILE A 301 -0.63 4.53 -13.55
C ILE A 301 0.34 5.38 -14.37
N VAL A 302 1.09 4.75 -15.25
CA VAL A 302 2.02 5.44 -16.17
C VAL A 302 1.36 5.61 -17.53
N ALA A 303 1.32 6.83 -18.03
CA ALA A 303 0.73 7.15 -19.33
C ALA A 303 1.65 8.03 -20.17
N ALA A 304 1.57 7.91 -21.48
CA ALA A 304 2.16 8.87 -22.43
C ALA A 304 1.08 9.88 -22.89
N PRO A 305 1.44 11.08 -23.36
CA PRO A 305 0.50 12.14 -23.67
C PRO A 305 -0.21 11.94 -25.03
N ASP A 306 -0.93 10.84 -25.20
CA ASP A 306 -1.76 10.55 -26.36
C ASP A 306 -3.18 10.10 -25.98
N LEU A 307 -4.11 10.09 -26.95
CA LEU A 307 -5.52 9.82 -26.72
C LEU A 307 -5.78 8.38 -26.24
N ALA A 308 -5.03 7.40 -26.71
CA ALA A 308 -5.17 6.01 -26.31
C ALA A 308 -4.77 5.84 -24.82
N ASN A 309 -3.67 6.47 -24.44
CA ASN A 309 -3.22 6.51 -23.05
C ASN A 309 -4.22 7.23 -22.15
N LEU A 310 -4.74 8.38 -22.57
CA LEU A 310 -5.75 9.12 -21.80
C LEU A 310 -6.99 8.25 -21.54
N ARG A 311 -7.53 7.62 -22.57
CA ARG A 311 -8.71 6.73 -22.44
C ARG A 311 -8.42 5.57 -21.49
N ASN A 312 -7.29 4.90 -21.68
CA ASN A 312 -6.97 3.71 -20.88
C ASN A 312 -6.65 4.08 -19.43
N ALA A 313 -5.89 5.17 -19.21
CA ALA A 313 -5.62 5.69 -17.87
C ALA A 313 -6.93 6.04 -17.14
N LYS A 314 -7.87 6.72 -17.82
CA LYS A 314 -9.19 7.02 -17.26
C LYS A 314 -9.96 5.75 -16.89
N ASN A 315 -9.98 4.73 -17.75
CA ASN A 315 -10.66 3.48 -17.47
C ASN A 315 -10.07 2.76 -16.26
N LEU A 316 -8.72 2.67 -16.16
CA LEU A 316 -8.04 2.09 -15.02
C LEU A 316 -8.31 2.89 -13.73
N TYR A 317 -8.19 4.21 -13.81
CA TYR A 317 -8.40 5.11 -12.69
C TYR A 317 -9.81 4.98 -12.11
N ASP A 318 -10.85 5.05 -12.96
CA ASP A 318 -12.24 4.97 -12.53
C ASP A 318 -12.58 3.60 -11.94
N LEU A 319 -12.10 2.52 -12.57
CA LEU A 319 -12.32 1.16 -12.08
C LEU A 319 -11.68 0.97 -10.70
N LEU A 320 -10.42 1.40 -10.54
CA LEU A 320 -9.68 1.23 -9.29
C LEU A 320 -10.23 2.12 -8.18
N LYS A 321 -10.62 3.36 -8.51
CA LYS A 321 -11.31 4.27 -7.57
C LYS A 321 -12.63 3.67 -7.08
N ALA A 322 -13.42 3.07 -7.96
CA ALA A 322 -14.68 2.45 -7.60
C ALA A 322 -14.51 1.16 -6.79
N ALA A 323 -13.48 0.36 -7.10
CA ALA A 323 -13.20 -0.91 -6.40
C ALA A 323 -12.55 -0.70 -5.02
N ARG A 324 -12.04 0.50 -4.71
CA ARG A 324 -11.30 0.83 -3.49
C ARG A 324 -11.83 2.11 -2.84
N PRO A 325 -13.10 2.14 -2.41
CA PRO A 325 -13.75 3.37 -1.93
C PRO A 325 -13.15 3.93 -0.64
N ASN A 326 -12.47 3.10 0.16
CA ASN A 326 -11.86 3.46 1.43
C ASN A 326 -10.34 3.69 1.34
N ASP A 327 -9.77 3.70 0.13
CA ASP A 327 -8.35 3.93 -0.10
C ASP A 327 -8.11 5.29 -0.80
N HIS A 328 -6.83 5.69 -0.81
CA HIS A 328 -6.42 6.80 -1.66
C HIS A 328 -6.70 6.50 -3.13
N ARG A 329 -6.97 7.57 -3.88
CA ARG A 329 -7.13 7.47 -5.34
C ARG A 329 -5.85 6.93 -5.97
N PRO A 330 -5.94 6.17 -7.08
CA PRO A 330 -4.77 5.81 -7.86
C PRO A 330 -4.00 7.08 -8.26
N LEU A 331 -2.68 7.04 -8.17
CA LEU A 331 -1.82 8.10 -8.68
C LEU A 331 -1.53 7.86 -10.15
N TYR A 332 -1.21 8.92 -10.89
CA TYR A 332 -0.74 8.77 -12.27
C TYR A 332 0.41 9.72 -12.58
N CYS A 333 1.26 9.33 -13.52
CA CYS A 333 2.28 10.19 -14.07
C CYS A 333 2.25 10.19 -15.61
N LEU A 334 2.71 11.29 -16.20
CA LEU A 334 2.91 11.39 -17.63
C LEU A 334 4.39 11.18 -17.96
N ASN A 335 4.68 10.20 -18.80
CA ASN A 335 6.02 9.90 -19.27
C ASN A 335 6.18 10.22 -20.73
N GLN A 336 7.42 10.33 -21.21
CA GLN A 336 7.78 10.63 -22.59
C GLN A 336 7.14 11.94 -23.10
N VAL A 337 7.05 12.96 -22.26
CA VAL A 337 6.48 14.27 -22.65
C VAL A 337 7.49 15.07 -23.45
N GLY A 338 7.06 15.67 -24.54
CA GLY A 338 7.90 16.49 -25.40
C GLY A 338 8.69 15.72 -26.46
N VAL A 339 8.17 14.56 -26.93
CA VAL A 339 8.79 13.87 -28.08
C VAL A 339 8.77 14.75 -29.30
N PRO A 340 9.92 15.02 -29.94
CA PRO A 340 10.00 15.93 -31.12
C PRO A 340 9.01 15.54 -32.23
N LYS A 341 8.25 16.51 -32.71
CA LYS A 341 7.26 16.35 -33.80
C LYS A 341 6.08 15.41 -33.50
N ARG A 342 5.92 14.92 -32.27
CA ARG A 342 4.75 14.16 -31.86
C ARG A 342 3.65 15.12 -31.34
N PRO A 343 2.45 15.13 -31.97
CA PRO A 343 1.30 15.79 -31.34
C PRO A 343 0.97 15.19 -29.99
N GLU A 344 0.79 16.03 -28.99
CA GLU A 344 0.56 15.57 -27.61
C GLU A 344 -0.72 16.19 -27.04
N ILE A 345 -1.41 15.42 -26.18
CA ILE A 345 -2.46 15.93 -25.32
C ILE A 345 -1.79 16.63 -24.12
N LYS A 346 -2.25 17.84 -23.80
CA LYS A 346 -1.67 18.61 -22.70
C LYS A 346 -1.92 17.93 -21.35
N ALA A 347 -0.98 18.09 -20.42
CA ALA A 347 -1.13 17.58 -19.05
C ALA A 347 -2.41 18.10 -18.39
N ALA A 348 -2.79 19.35 -18.63
CA ALA A 348 -4.04 19.93 -18.12
C ALA A 348 -5.30 19.23 -18.65
N ASP A 349 -5.27 18.68 -19.86
CA ASP A 349 -6.40 17.90 -20.40
C ASP A 349 -6.47 16.51 -19.75
N PHE A 350 -5.33 15.91 -19.39
CA PHE A 350 -5.28 14.71 -18.57
C PHE A 350 -5.83 14.99 -17.17
N ALA A 351 -5.36 16.04 -16.50
CA ALA A 351 -5.82 16.43 -15.18
C ALA A 351 -7.34 16.67 -15.15
N LYS A 352 -7.87 17.35 -16.15
CA LYS A 352 -9.31 17.55 -16.30
C LYS A 352 -10.08 16.25 -16.50
N ALA A 353 -9.54 15.31 -17.28
CA ALA A 353 -10.22 14.05 -17.59
C ALA A 353 -10.19 13.08 -16.40
N LEU A 354 -9.08 13.01 -15.66
CA LEU A 354 -8.94 12.14 -14.48
C LEU A 354 -9.47 12.79 -13.21
N GLU A 355 -9.77 14.10 -13.23
CA GLU A 355 -10.17 14.89 -12.04
C GLU A 355 -9.11 14.86 -10.94
N ASP A 356 -7.84 14.82 -11.34
CA ASP A 356 -6.69 14.75 -10.45
C ASP A 356 -5.45 15.25 -11.18
N GLU A 357 -4.41 15.69 -10.46
CA GLU A 357 -3.15 16.16 -11.05
C GLU A 357 -2.13 15.02 -11.16
N PRO A 358 -1.27 15.01 -12.21
CA PRO A 358 -0.20 14.02 -12.32
C PRO A 358 0.85 14.25 -11.22
N VAL A 359 1.28 13.17 -10.56
CA VAL A 359 2.35 13.24 -9.54
C VAL A 359 3.71 13.58 -10.14
N ALA A 360 3.89 13.34 -11.42
CA ALA A 360 5.08 13.73 -12.19
C ALA A 360 4.77 13.87 -13.67
N ILE A 361 5.51 14.76 -14.32
CA ILE A 361 5.54 14.94 -15.77
C ILE A 361 6.99 14.74 -16.22
N ILE A 362 7.30 13.53 -16.72
CA ILE A 362 8.64 13.10 -17.06
C ILE A 362 8.92 13.41 -18.52
N PRO A 363 9.95 14.23 -18.82
CA PRO A 363 10.27 14.59 -20.19
C PRO A 363 10.85 13.41 -20.98
N PHE A 364 10.74 13.49 -22.30
CA PHE A 364 11.39 12.54 -23.21
C PHE A 364 12.88 12.85 -23.31
N GLU A 365 13.70 12.02 -22.67
CA GLU A 365 15.17 12.19 -22.61
C GLU A 365 15.88 10.90 -23.07
N PRO A 366 15.88 10.60 -24.37
CA PRO A 366 16.33 9.32 -24.90
C PRO A 366 17.80 9.01 -24.61
N GLN A 367 18.65 10.03 -24.44
CA GLN A 367 20.05 9.83 -24.14
C GLN A 367 20.26 9.27 -22.74
N VAL A 368 19.59 9.84 -21.74
CA VAL A 368 19.73 9.42 -20.34
C VAL A 368 19.05 8.07 -20.12
N PHE A 369 17.81 7.93 -20.58
CA PHE A 369 17.07 6.66 -20.44
C PHE A 369 17.71 5.53 -21.24
N GLY A 370 18.16 5.82 -22.47
CA GLY A 370 18.83 4.82 -23.33
C GLY A 370 20.18 4.39 -22.77
N ALA A 371 20.96 5.30 -22.21
CA ALA A 371 22.21 4.97 -21.54
C ALA A 371 21.98 4.08 -20.30
N ALA A 372 21.01 4.42 -19.47
CA ALA A 372 20.64 3.66 -18.29
C ALA A 372 20.21 2.23 -18.67
N ALA A 373 19.24 2.08 -19.58
CA ALA A 373 18.73 0.79 -20.02
C ALA A 373 19.83 -0.10 -20.65
N ASN A 374 20.68 0.44 -21.53
CA ASN A 374 21.71 -0.32 -22.20
C ASN A 374 22.89 -0.73 -21.27
N ASN A 375 23.07 -0.01 -20.18
CA ASN A 375 24.10 -0.30 -19.20
C ASN A 375 23.61 -1.20 -18.03
N GLY A 376 22.30 -1.48 -17.95
CA GLY A 376 21.73 -2.15 -16.76
C GLY A 376 21.89 -1.30 -15.50
N GLN A 377 21.59 -0.01 -15.60
CA GLN A 377 21.76 0.99 -14.55
C GLN A 377 20.51 1.82 -14.36
N MET A 378 20.30 2.35 -13.16
CA MET A 378 19.22 3.30 -12.90
C MET A 378 19.63 4.72 -13.33
N ILE A 379 18.64 5.58 -13.61
CA ILE A 379 18.86 6.97 -14.00
C ILE A 379 19.78 7.70 -13.01
N ALA A 380 19.61 7.45 -11.73
CA ALA A 380 20.40 8.11 -10.69
C ALA A 380 21.83 7.58 -10.56
N GLU A 381 22.15 6.44 -11.16
CA GLU A 381 23.53 5.93 -11.27
C GLU A 381 24.24 6.56 -12.46
N VAL A 382 23.54 6.68 -13.59
CA VAL A 382 24.08 7.31 -14.81
C VAL A 382 24.22 8.83 -14.65
N ALA A 383 23.27 9.47 -13.96
CA ALA A 383 23.16 10.93 -13.85
C ALA A 383 22.55 11.34 -12.49
N ALA A 384 23.33 11.21 -11.40
CA ALA A 384 22.87 11.39 -10.02
C ALA A 384 22.22 12.75 -9.72
N GLY A 385 22.69 13.84 -10.34
CA GLY A 385 22.15 15.19 -10.19
C GLY A 385 21.10 15.57 -11.25
N HIS A 386 20.63 14.63 -12.03
CA HIS A 386 19.68 14.89 -13.09
C HIS A 386 18.27 15.12 -12.55
N ARG A 387 17.54 16.07 -13.14
CA ARG A 387 16.17 16.40 -12.72
C ARG A 387 15.24 15.18 -12.67
N THR A 388 15.38 14.26 -13.62
CA THR A 388 14.55 13.02 -13.66
C THR A 388 14.86 12.11 -12.47
N ALA A 389 16.11 12.03 -12.01
CA ALA A 389 16.45 11.28 -10.79
C ALA A 389 15.80 11.91 -9.53
N GLU A 390 15.76 13.24 -9.47
CA GLU A 390 15.05 13.98 -8.40
C GLU A 390 13.54 13.73 -8.44
N MET A 391 12.96 13.64 -9.65
CA MET A 391 11.53 13.31 -9.81
C MET A 391 11.22 11.89 -9.29
N PHE A 392 12.06 10.89 -9.59
CA PHE A 392 11.88 9.54 -9.04
C PHE A 392 12.00 9.51 -7.52
N ARG A 393 12.93 10.28 -6.96
CA ARG A 393 13.04 10.45 -5.51
C ARG A 393 11.78 11.05 -4.90
N ALA A 394 11.24 12.11 -5.48
CA ALA A 394 10.01 12.74 -5.02
C ALA A 394 8.80 11.78 -5.11
N MET A 395 8.70 11.01 -6.19
CA MET A 395 7.67 9.98 -6.35
C MET A 395 7.82 8.86 -5.30
N ALA A 396 9.06 8.42 -5.03
CA ALA A 396 9.33 7.43 -3.98
C ALA A 396 8.92 7.94 -2.60
N GLN A 397 9.23 9.20 -2.26
CA GLN A 397 8.78 9.85 -1.02
C GLN A 397 7.25 9.88 -0.92
N GLN A 398 6.58 10.27 -1.99
CA GLN A 398 5.13 10.35 -2.03
C GLN A 398 4.48 8.96 -1.90
N LEU A 399 4.96 7.94 -2.60
CA LEU A 399 4.41 6.59 -2.59
C LEU A 399 4.71 5.85 -1.28
N THR A 400 5.90 6.03 -0.70
CA THR A 400 6.26 5.38 0.56
C THR A 400 5.76 6.12 1.80
N GLY A 401 5.37 7.40 1.65
CA GLY A 401 4.99 8.27 2.78
C GLY A 401 6.16 8.67 3.66
N ARG A 402 7.41 8.47 3.22
CA ARG A 402 8.61 8.79 3.99
C ARG A 402 9.31 10.05 3.48
N ALA A 403 9.79 10.87 4.41
CA ALA A 403 10.70 11.97 4.13
C ALA A 403 12.16 11.47 4.08
N GLU A 404 13.03 12.21 3.41
CA GLU A 404 14.47 11.95 3.48
C GLU A 404 14.97 11.90 4.92
N PRO A 405 15.86 10.94 5.26
CA PRO A 405 16.57 11.00 6.52
C PRO A 405 17.36 12.31 6.55
N LYS A 406 17.09 13.15 7.56
CA LYS A 406 17.86 14.39 7.75
C LYS A 406 19.32 13.98 7.86
N LYS A 407 20.16 14.41 6.90
CA LYS A 407 21.62 14.31 7.04
C LYS A 407 21.96 14.95 8.39
N GLN A 408 22.40 14.14 9.36
CA GLN A 408 22.98 14.68 10.57
C GLN A 408 24.18 15.52 10.11
N GLY A 409 23.97 16.83 10.04
CA GLY A 409 25.08 17.73 9.88
C GLY A 409 26.04 17.43 11.04
N THR A 410 27.31 17.23 10.72
CA THR A 410 28.42 17.22 11.66
C THR A 410 28.56 18.62 12.28
N GLY A 411 27.47 19.09 12.92
CA GLY A 411 27.46 20.28 13.75
C GLY A 411 27.86 19.84 15.14
N MET A 412 29.07 20.17 15.54
CA MET A 412 29.51 20.15 16.93
C MET A 412 28.39 20.71 17.81
N LEU A 413 28.03 19.96 18.84
CA LEU A 413 27.01 20.31 19.82
C LEU A 413 27.23 21.75 20.32
N PRO A 414 26.22 22.63 20.23
CA PRO A 414 26.37 24.03 20.66
C PRO A 414 26.63 24.21 22.18
N LEU A 415 26.68 23.12 22.93
CA LEU A 415 27.00 23.10 24.36
C LEU A 415 28.50 23.13 24.66
N LEU A 416 29.37 22.75 23.73
CA LEU A 416 30.82 22.80 23.95
C LEU A 416 31.43 24.15 23.60
N GLU A 417 30.84 24.95 22.73
CA GLU A 417 31.33 26.32 22.45
C GLU A 417 31.10 27.29 23.61
N LYS A 418 30.07 27.09 24.43
CA LYS A 418 29.85 27.92 25.63
C LYS A 418 30.79 27.62 26.80
N LEU A 419 31.41 26.46 26.83
CA LEU A 419 32.37 26.07 27.84
C LEU A 419 33.82 26.55 27.55
N TRP A 420 34.13 26.81 26.27
CA TRP A 420 35.46 27.32 25.87
C TRP A 420 35.57 28.84 25.87
N GLN A 421 34.48 29.59 26.05
CA GLN A 421 34.48 31.04 26.19
C GLN A 421 34.49 31.50 27.67
N GLN A 422 34.53 30.57 28.63
CA GLN A 422 34.61 30.88 30.08
C GLN A 422 35.86 30.33 30.76
N LEU A 423 36.83 29.85 29.97
CA LEU A 423 38.21 29.59 30.43
C LEU A 423 39.19 30.53 29.72
#